data_e17e71132265ea4454d3d3790892e738
#
_entry.id   e17e71132265ea4454d3d3790892e738
#
_cell.length_a   1.000
_cell.length_b   1.000
_cell.length_c   1.000
_cell.angle_alpha   90.00
_cell.angle_beta   90.00
_cell.angle_gamma   90.00
#
_symmetry.space_group_name_H-M   'P 1'
#
loop_
_entity.id
_entity.type
_entity.pdbx_description
1 polymer ?
#
loop_
_entity_poly.entity_id
_entity_poly.type
_entity_poly.pdbx_seq_one_letter_code
_entity_poly.pdbx_strand_id
1 'polypeptide(L)'
;QRQMCIRDRGMHMLQQADVIIYAGSLVNPELLEYARADCEIHNSAHLTLEEVLKLMQEAQAQGKMLVRLHTGEPSIYGAVREQMDALDELGIPYESCPGVSACFGAAASLNLEYTLPGVSQTLIITRMEGRTGVPQKESIESLAAHQASMAIYLSTGMLRELSHRLIS
;
A
#
# COMPACT_ATOMS: atom_id res chain seq x y z
N GLN A 1 23.29 4.59 17.84
CA GLN A 1 22.63 4.54 16.53
C GLN A 1 21.11 4.60 16.78
N ARG A 2 20.49 5.76 16.57
CA ARG A 2 19.04 5.82 16.45
C ARG A 2 18.69 4.98 15.22
N GLN A 3 18.00 3.85 15.40
CA GLN A 3 17.34 3.19 14.31
C GLN A 3 16.33 4.20 13.74
N MET A 4 16.60 4.66 12.53
CA MET A 4 15.70 5.57 11.83
C MET A 4 14.37 4.85 11.69
N CYS A 5 13.30 5.41 12.24
CA CYS A 5 11.97 4.86 12.12
C CYS A 5 11.60 4.73 10.63
N ILE A 6 10.84 3.71 10.25
CA ILE A 6 10.36 3.50 8.87
C ILE A 6 9.72 4.78 8.31
N ARG A 7 8.98 5.53 9.15
CA ARG A 7 8.39 6.83 8.79
C ARG A 7 9.44 7.89 8.51
N ASP A 8 10.53 7.92 9.27
CA ASP A 8 11.62 8.88 9.06
C ASP A 8 12.30 8.65 7.72
N ARG A 9 12.47 7.38 7.31
CA ARG A 9 13.02 7.02 6.00
C ARG A 9 12.11 7.50 4.88
N GLY A 10 10.80 7.24 4.95
CA GLY A 10 9.83 7.71 3.96
C GLY A 10 9.81 9.23 3.86
N MET A 11 9.83 9.93 4.99
CA MET A 11 9.90 11.39 5.03
C MET A 11 11.19 11.90 4.37
N HIS A 12 12.34 11.31 4.67
CA HIS A 12 13.60 11.67 4.03
C HIS A 12 13.57 11.48 2.52
N MET A 13 12.98 10.40 2.04
CA MET A 13 12.82 10.17 0.61
C MET A 13 11.97 11.28 -0.05
N LEU A 14 10.85 11.68 0.58
CA LEU A 14 10.02 12.78 0.09
C LEU A 14 10.77 14.12 0.06
N GLN A 15 11.57 14.40 1.09
CA GLN A 15 12.38 15.61 1.19
C GLN A 15 13.52 15.69 0.17
N GLN A 16 13.96 14.55 -0.36
CA GLN A 16 15.05 14.47 -1.34
C GLN A 16 14.55 14.28 -2.77
N ALA A 17 13.26 13.96 -2.94
CA ALA A 17 12.69 13.66 -4.24
C ALA A 17 12.72 14.87 -5.17
N ASP A 18 13.12 14.64 -6.42
CA ASP A 18 12.98 15.58 -7.52
C ASP A 18 11.61 15.41 -8.20
N VAL A 19 11.07 14.18 -8.18
CA VAL A 19 9.78 13.84 -8.74
C VAL A 19 9.03 12.94 -7.75
N ILE A 20 7.76 13.25 -7.49
CA ILE A 20 6.85 12.41 -6.69
C ILE A 20 5.66 12.03 -7.55
N ILE A 21 5.40 10.71 -7.65
CA ILE A 21 4.16 10.20 -8.24
C ILE A 21 3.34 9.55 -7.11
N TYR A 22 2.21 10.14 -6.76
CA TYR A 22 1.38 9.63 -5.65
C TYR A 22 0.11 8.93 -6.13
N ALA A 23 -0.39 7.99 -5.30
CA ALA A 23 -1.49 7.07 -5.66
C ALA A 23 -2.89 7.70 -5.43
N GLY A 24 -3.13 8.90 -5.92
CA GLY A 24 -4.45 9.53 -5.95
C GLY A 24 -5.04 9.85 -4.58
N SER A 25 -6.36 9.77 -4.48
CA SER A 25 -7.13 10.20 -3.30
C SER A 25 -6.91 9.37 -2.02
N LEU A 26 -6.20 8.26 -2.11
CA LEU A 26 -5.87 7.42 -0.95
C LEU A 26 -4.67 7.95 -0.16
N VAL A 27 -3.87 8.84 -0.74
CA VAL A 27 -2.71 9.46 -0.09
C VAL A 27 -3.16 10.74 0.61
N ASN A 28 -2.83 10.88 1.90
CA ASN A 28 -3.07 12.16 2.59
C ASN A 28 -2.22 13.27 1.96
N PRO A 29 -2.84 14.35 1.45
CA PRO A 29 -2.12 15.47 0.82
C PRO A 29 -1.05 16.12 1.71
N GLU A 30 -1.22 16.11 3.03
CA GLU A 30 -0.24 16.64 3.98
C GLU A 30 1.15 15.98 3.83
N LEU A 31 1.22 14.75 3.32
CA LEU A 31 2.49 14.09 3.05
C LEU A 31 3.29 14.78 1.94
N LEU A 32 2.61 15.47 1.03
CA LEU A 32 3.25 16.20 -0.07
C LEU A 32 3.89 17.50 0.40
N GLU A 33 3.53 18.01 1.58
CA GLU A 33 4.15 19.19 2.20
C GLU A 33 5.62 18.95 2.60
N TYR A 34 6.03 17.68 2.72
CA TYR A 34 7.44 17.32 2.95
C TYR A 34 8.30 17.43 1.70
N ALA A 35 7.70 17.55 0.51
CA ALA A 35 8.44 17.71 -0.74
C ALA A 35 9.13 19.07 -0.80
N ARG A 36 10.23 19.13 -1.56
CA ARG A 36 10.89 20.39 -1.86
C ARG A 36 9.99 21.28 -2.73
N ALA A 37 10.19 22.58 -2.65
CA ALA A 37 9.40 23.55 -3.41
C ALA A 37 9.54 23.42 -4.94
N ASP A 38 10.64 22.85 -5.41
CA ASP A 38 10.97 22.59 -6.82
C ASP A 38 10.68 21.14 -7.25
N CYS A 39 10.09 20.32 -6.38
CA CYS A 39 9.72 18.93 -6.68
C CYS A 39 8.54 18.88 -7.66
N GLU A 40 8.67 18.08 -8.71
CA GLU A 40 7.57 17.77 -9.63
C GLU A 40 6.61 16.77 -9.00
N ILE A 41 5.31 17.07 -8.92
CA ILE A 41 4.32 16.21 -8.25
C ILE A 41 3.23 15.79 -9.23
N HIS A 42 3.06 14.47 -9.41
CA HIS A 42 2.11 13.86 -10.32
C HIS A 42 1.09 12.98 -9.58
N ASN A 43 -0.19 13.13 -9.92
CA ASN A 43 -1.27 12.27 -9.42
C ASN A 43 -1.50 11.13 -10.40
N SER A 44 -1.19 9.90 -10.01
CA SER A 44 -1.37 8.72 -10.87
C SER A 44 -2.81 8.24 -10.99
N ALA A 45 -3.78 8.85 -10.31
CA ALA A 45 -5.19 8.49 -10.49
C ALA A 45 -5.71 8.76 -11.92
N HIS A 46 -5.00 9.61 -12.67
CA HIS A 46 -5.33 10.02 -14.03
C HIS A 46 -4.31 9.56 -15.07
N LEU A 47 -3.36 8.71 -14.68
CA LEU A 47 -2.28 8.21 -15.52
C LEU A 47 -2.45 6.72 -15.77
N THR A 48 -2.11 6.28 -16.98
CA THR A 48 -1.95 4.85 -17.30
C THR A 48 -0.62 4.34 -16.74
N LEU A 49 -0.43 3.02 -16.77
CA LEU A 49 0.84 2.41 -16.37
C LEU A 49 1.98 2.90 -17.26
N GLU A 50 1.74 2.98 -18.57
CA GLU A 50 2.72 3.44 -19.56
C GLU A 50 3.15 4.89 -19.30
N GLU A 51 2.21 5.76 -18.94
CA GLU A 51 2.51 7.16 -18.61
C GLU A 51 3.33 7.27 -17.33
N VAL A 52 3.01 6.46 -16.31
CA VAL A 52 3.81 6.39 -15.08
C VAL A 52 5.23 5.90 -15.37
N LEU A 53 5.38 4.83 -16.15
CA LEU A 53 6.70 4.30 -16.54
C LEU A 53 7.50 5.30 -17.37
N LYS A 54 6.85 6.05 -18.24
CA LYS A 54 7.50 7.12 -19.01
C LYS A 54 8.09 8.19 -18.10
N LEU A 55 7.33 8.65 -17.10
CA LEU A 55 7.84 9.60 -16.11
C LEU A 55 9.05 9.04 -15.34
N MET A 56 9.01 7.75 -14.99
CA MET A 56 10.14 7.09 -14.32
C MET A 56 11.38 7.02 -15.21
N GLN A 57 11.23 6.69 -16.51
CA GLN A 57 12.33 6.69 -17.48
C GLN A 57 12.93 8.09 -17.69
N GLU A 58 12.08 9.11 -17.83
CA GLU A 58 12.49 10.50 -17.98
C GLU A 58 13.28 11.00 -16.76
N ALA A 59 12.80 10.69 -15.55
CA ALA A 59 13.49 11.02 -14.31
C ALA A 59 14.86 10.30 -14.24
N GLN A 60 14.91 9.02 -14.56
CA GLN A 60 16.16 8.24 -14.58
C GLN A 60 17.15 8.81 -15.59
N ALA A 61 16.72 9.15 -16.81
CA ALA A 61 17.56 9.72 -17.84
C ALA A 61 18.18 11.09 -17.44
N GLN A 62 17.50 11.81 -16.56
CA GLN A 62 17.94 13.11 -16.02
C GLN A 62 18.74 12.97 -14.71
N GLY A 63 18.96 11.75 -14.20
CA GLY A 63 19.60 11.51 -12.91
C GLY A 63 18.80 12.01 -11.71
N LYS A 64 17.48 12.19 -11.87
CA LYS A 64 16.56 12.64 -10.83
C LYS A 64 16.14 11.50 -9.92
N MET A 65 15.98 11.81 -8.62
CA MET A 65 15.38 10.89 -7.67
C MET A 65 13.86 10.95 -7.77
N LEU A 66 13.24 9.83 -8.15
CA LEU A 66 11.78 9.70 -8.20
C LEU A 66 11.27 8.86 -7.03
N VAL A 67 10.23 9.33 -6.37
CA VAL A 67 9.50 8.62 -5.32
C VAL A 67 8.10 8.25 -5.80
N ARG A 68 7.79 6.95 -5.76
CA ARG A 68 6.43 6.44 -5.95
C ARG A 68 5.75 6.33 -4.58
N LEU A 69 4.88 7.30 -4.25
CA LEU A 69 4.22 7.38 -2.96
C LEU A 69 2.92 6.58 -2.96
N HIS A 70 2.87 5.57 -2.08
CA HIS A 70 1.71 4.74 -1.81
C HIS A 70 1.14 4.99 -0.41
N THR A 71 -0.07 4.46 -0.17
CA THR A 71 -0.70 4.46 1.15
C THR A 71 -0.33 3.18 1.90
N GLY A 72 -0.06 3.29 3.19
CA GLY A 72 0.18 2.14 4.06
C GLY A 72 1.43 1.35 3.69
N GLU A 73 1.28 0.05 3.50
CA GLU A 73 2.35 -0.89 3.11
C GLU A 73 2.20 -1.26 1.61
N PRO A 74 3.14 -0.87 0.74
CA PRO A 74 3.02 -1.09 -0.70
C PRO A 74 2.93 -2.55 -1.12
N SER A 75 3.49 -3.48 -0.34
CA SER A 75 3.44 -4.92 -0.64
C SER A 75 2.06 -5.55 -0.44
N ILE A 76 1.13 -4.81 0.21
CA ILE A 76 -0.23 -5.28 0.46
C ILE A 76 -1.22 -4.45 -0.38
N TYR A 77 -1.73 -5.03 -1.44
CA TYR A 77 -2.69 -4.42 -2.37
C TYR A 77 -2.22 -3.11 -3.02
N GLY A 78 -0.90 -2.88 -3.07
CA GLY A 78 -0.30 -1.66 -3.63
C GLY A 78 -0.22 -1.64 -5.16
N ALA A 79 -0.51 -2.75 -5.86
CA ALA A 79 -0.36 -2.90 -7.31
C ALA A 79 1.02 -2.45 -7.83
N VAL A 80 2.08 -2.81 -7.09
CA VAL A 80 3.46 -2.37 -7.40
C VAL A 80 4.21 -3.37 -8.26
N ARG A 81 3.76 -4.63 -8.33
CA ARG A 81 4.49 -5.71 -9.01
C ARG A 81 4.68 -5.43 -10.49
N GLU A 82 3.63 -5.00 -11.19
CA GLU A 82 3.69 -4.68 -12.61
C GLU A 82 4.68 -3.54 -12.91
N GLN A 83 4.75 -2.54 -12.02
CA GLN A 83 5.71 -1.46 -12.14
C GLN A 83 7.14 -1.95 -11.92
N MET A 84 7.37 -2.82 -10.92
CA MET A 84 8.69 -3.40 -10.64
C MET A 84 9.17 -4.27 -11.79
N ASP A 85 8.31 -5.13 -12.35
CA ASP A 85 8.64 -5.97 -13.49
C ASP A 85 9.07 -5.12 -14.72
N ALA A 86 8.34 -4.05 -14.99
CA ALA A 86 8.67 -3.13 -16.07
C ALA A 86 10.01 -2.37 -15.81
N LEU A 87 10.27 -1.98 -14.57
CA LEU A 87 11.55 -1.34 -14.21
C LEU A 87 12.72 -2.31 -14.34
N ASP A 88 12.54 -3.59 -13.98
CA ASP A 88 13.52 -4.65 -14.17
C ASP A 88 13.85 -4.83 -15.65
N GLU A 89 12.85 -4.88 -16.54
CA GLU A 89 13.03 -4.97 -18.00
C GLU A 89 13.75 -3.75 -18.57
N LEU A 90 13.52 -2.58 -18.00
CA LEU A 90 14.16 -1.33 -18.41
C LEU A 90 15.55 -1.12 -17.79
N GLY A 91 15.98 -1.98 -16.87
CA GLY A 91 17.23 -1.85 -16.14
C GLY A 91 17.29 -0.62 -15.22
N ILE A 92 16.15 -0.14 -14.77
CA ILE A 92 16.04 1.01 -13.86
C ILE A 92 16.08 0.51 -12.41
N PRO A 93 17.10 0.91 -11.62
CA PRO A 93 17.21 0.48 -10.23
C PRO A 93 16.11 1.12 -9.37
N TYR A 94 15.56 0.34 -8.46
CA TYR A 94 14.56 0.80 -7.49
C TYR A 94 14.76 0.14 -6.13
N GLU A 95 14.21 0.76 -5.10
CA GLU A 95 14.12 0.17 -3.77
C GLU A 95 12.73 0.38 -3.17
N SER A 96 12.28 -0.56 -2.34
CA SER A 96 11.04 -0.42 -1.59
C SER A 96 11.30 0.07 -0.18
N CYS A 97 10.57 1.11 0.21
CA CYS A 97 10.52 1.58 1.58
C CYS A 97 9.27 1.00 2.25
N PRO A 98 9.39 0.15 3.29
CA PRO A 98 8.23 -0.40 3.96
C PRO A 98 7.42 0.68 4.67
N GLY A 99 6.11 0.47 4.72
CA GLY A 99 5.17 1.35 5.40
C GLY A 99 4.48 0.69 6.60
N VAL A 100 3.49 1.37 7.15
CA VAL A 100 2.61 0.81 8.18
C VAL A 100 1.27 0.52 7.56
N SER A 101 0.94 -0.77 7.44
CA SER A 101 -0.33 -1.19 6.88
C SER A 101 -1.52 -0.74 7.76
N ALA A 102 -2.65 -0.44 7.12
CA ALA A 102 -3.83 0.11 7.79
C ALA A 102 -4.33 -0.75 8.97
N CYS A 103 -4.21 -2.08 8.90
CA CYS A 103 -4.60 -2.95 10.02
C CYS A 103 -3.77 -2.67 11.28
N PHE A 104 -2.45 -2.45 11.14
CA PHE A 104 -1.60 -2.14 12.29
C PHE A 104 -1.83 -0.71 12.81
N GLY A 105 -2.11 0.24 11.92
CA GLY A 105 -2.53 1.59 12.31
C GLY A 105 -3.85 1.58 13.08
N ALA A 106 -4.82 0.81 12.62
CA ALA A 106 -6.11 0.63 13.30
C ALA A 106 -5.94 -0.05 14.68
N ALA A 107 -5.13 -1.12 14.74
CA ALA A 107 -4.84 -1.81 16.00
C ALA A 107 -4.23 -0.86 17.04
N ALA A 108 -3.28 -0.01 16.62
CA ALA A 108 -2.68 0.99 17.50
C ALA A 108 -3.71 2.02 18.01
N SER A 109 -4.61 2.49 17.14
CA SER A 109 -5.65 3.45 17.49
C SER A 109 -6.71 2.89 18.43
N LEU A 110 -6.96 1.57 18.35
CA LEU A 110 -7.94 0.86 19.16
C LEU A 110 -7.32 0.20 20.40
N ASN A 111 -6.00 0.29 20.60
CA ASN A 111 -5.26 -0.46 21.60
C ASN A 111 -5.55 -1.98 21.53
N LEU A 112 -5.58 -2.51 20.32
CA LEU A 112 -5.95 -3.88 20.01
C LEU A 112 -4.70 -4.73 19.71
N GLU A 113 -4.69 -5.97 20.20
CA GLU A 113 -3.78 -7.02 19.77
C GLU A 113 -4.56 -8.10 19.00
N TYR A 114 -4.08 -8.47 17.80
CA TYR A 114 -4.74 -9.50 16.99
C TYR A 114 -4.49 -10.92 17.49
N THR A 115 -3.39 -11.13 18.20
CA THR A 115 -2.92 -12.45 18.63
C THR A 115 -3.08 -12.65 20.13
N LEU A 116 -4.29 -13.02 20.56
CA LEU A 116 -4.62 -13.22 21.96
C LEU A 116 -4.52 -14.70 22.35
N PRO A 117 -3.80 -15.06 23.45
CA PRO A 117 -3.75 -16.43 23.96
C PRO A 117 -5.16 -16.98 24.23
N GLY A 118 -5.41 -18.20 23.75
CA GLY A 118 -6.70 -18.88 23.91
C GLY A 118 -7.86 -18.36 23.04
N VAL A 119 -7.61 -17.30 22.23
CA VAL A 119 -8.61 -16.75 21.30
C VAL A 119 -8.15 -16.97 19.86
N SER A 120 -7.08 -16.32 19.45
CA SER A 120 -6.50 -16.49 18.11
C SER A 120 -5.00 -16.18 18.14
N GLN A 121 -4.20 -16.97 17.45
CA GLN A 121 -2.76 -16.75 17.25
C GLN A 121 -2.42 -16.45 15.80
N THR A 122 -3.45 -16.21 14.98
CA THR A 122 -3.32 -16.01 13.54
C THR A 122 -4.01 -14.73 13.12
N LEU A 123 -3.36 -13.96 12.26
CA LEU A 123 -3.97 -12.83 11.55
C LEU A 123 -4.02 -13.14 10.06
N ILE A 124 -5.22 -13.19 9.50
CA ILE A 124 -5.46 -13.34 8.07
C ILE A 124 -5.69 -11.95 7.48
N ILE A 125 -4.85 -11.55 6.54
CA ILE A 125 -5.03 -10.32 5.76
C ILE A 125 -5.64 -10.72 4.41
N THR A 126 -6.85 -10.23 4.13
CA THR A 126 -7.59 -10.58 2.93
C THR A 126 -8.46 -9.44 2.43
N ARG A 127 -9.22 -9.67 1.38
CA ARG A 127 -10.26 -8.78 0.85
C ARG A 127 -11.46 -9.58 0.35
N MET A 128 -12.59 -8.94 0.23
CA MET A 128 -13.70 -9.51 -0.54
C MET A 128 -13.39 -9.43 -2.04
N GLU A 129 -13.99 -10.31 -2.80
CA GLU A 129 -14.03 -10.20 -4.25
C GLU A 129 -14.72 -8.90 -4.67
N GLY A 130 -14.18 -8.25 -5.68
CA GLY A 130 -14.67 -7.00 -6.23
C GLY A 130 -14.56 -7.02 -7.76
N ARG A 131 -13.92 -5.99 -8.34
CA ARG A 131 -13.64 -5.97 -9.79
C ARG A 131 -12.74 -7.13 -10.25
N THR A 132 -11.87 -7.59 -9.36
CA THR A 132 -11.04 -8.77 -9.57
C THR A 132 -11.48 -9.86 -8.61
N GLY A 133 -11.58 -11.09 -9.10
CA GLY A 133 -11.95 -12.25 -8.30
C GLY A 133 -10.91 -12.57 -7.22
N VAL A 134 -11.28 -13.41 -6.28
CA VAL A 134 -10.38 -14.10 -5.35
C VAL A 134 -10.45 -15.60 -5.60
N PRO A 135 -9.38 -16.37 -5.38
CA PRO A 135 -9.44 -17.82 -5.48
C PRO A 135 -10.55 -18.38 -4.57
N GLN A 136 -11.27 -19.41 -5.02
CA GLN A 136 -12.37 -20.00 -4.24
C GLN A 136 -11.95 -20.44 -2.83
N LYS A 137 -10.72 -20.93 -2.67
CA LYS A 137 -10.16 -21.32 -1.37
C LYS A 137 -9.89 -20.14 -0.44
N GLU A 138 -9.90 -18.93 -0.98
CA GLU A 138 -9.68 -17.66 -0.25
C GLU A 138 -10.99 -16.87 -0.11
N SER A 139 -12.13 -17.51 -0.32
CA SER A 139 -13.43 -16.90 -0.04
C SER A 139 -13.53 -16.52 1.44
N ILE A 140 -14.33 -15.50 1.75
CA ILE A 140 -14.51 -15.02 3.13
C ILE A 140 -14.97 -16.15 4.05
N GLU A 141 -15.87 -17.02 3.59
CA GLU A 141 -16.37 -18.16 4.34
C GLU A 141 -15.25 -19.19 4.60
N SER A 142 -14.45 -19.51 3.57
CA SER A 142 -13.32 -20.44 3.72
C SER A 142 -12.28 -19.94 4.73
N LEU A 143 -11.99 -18.63 4.70
CA LEU A 143 -11.04 -18.04 5.64
C LEU A 143 -11.63 -17.89 7.04
N ALA A 144 -12.92 -17.56 7.18
CA ALA A 144 -13.62 -17.47 8.46
C ALA A 144 -13.69 -18.84 9.19
N ALA A 145 -13.72 -19.93 8.44
CA ALA A 145 -13.69 -21.30 9.02
C ALA A 145 -12.44 -21.56 9.86
N HIS A 146 -11.35 -20.83 9.67
CA HIS A 146 -10.15 -20.90 10.50
C HIS A 146 -10.31 -20.26 11.87
N GLN A 147 -11.38 -19.53 12.13
CA GLN A 147 -11.66 -18.81 13.38
C GLN A 147 -10.47 -17.92 13.83
N ALA A 148 -9.74 -17.38 12.88
CA ALA A 148 -8.62 -16.47 13.08
C ALA A 148 -9.08 -15.01 13.14
N SER A 149 -8.24 -14.14 13.67
CA SER A 149 -8.42 -12.68 13.48
C SER A 149 -8.30 -12.35 12.00
N MET A 150 -9.17 -11.50 11.47
CA MET A 150 -9.18 -11.14 10.05
C MET A 150 -9.11 -9.64 9.86
N ALA A 151 -8.19 -9.18 9.02
CA ALA A 151 -8.12 -7.81 8.52
C ALA A 151 -8.58 -7.80 7.06
N ILE A 152 -9.78 -7.28 6.81
CA ILE A 152 -10.43 -7.34 5.50
C ILE A 152 -10.32 -5.98 4.82
N TYR A 153 -9.49 -5.92 3.78
CA TYR A 153 -9.17 -4.70 3.03
C TYR A 153 -10.15 -4.45 1.88
N LEU A 154 -10.18 -3.22 1.39
CA LEU A 154 -10.91 -2.81 0.16
C LEU A 154 -12.40 -3.15 0.18
N SER A 155 -12.99 -3.37 1.35
CA SER A 155 -14.35 -3.94 1.50
C SER A 155 -15.30 -3.05 2.29
N THR A 156 -14.94 -1.80 2.59
CA THR A 156 -15.77 -0.87 3.39
C THR A 156 -17.12 -0.56 2.76
N GLY A 157 -17.20 -0.54 1.43
CA GLY A 157 -18.47 -0.39 0.71
C GLY A 157 -19.38 -1.62 0.74
N MET A 158 -18.87 -2.77 1.20
CA MET A 158 -19.57 -4.07 1.22
C MET A 158 -19.81 -4.60 2.63
N LEU A 159 -19.82 -3.74 3.65
CA LEU A 159 -19.89 -4.16 5.07
C LEU A 159 -21.14 -4.99 5.39
N ARG A 160 -22.30 -4.68 4.78
CA ARG A 160 -23.54 -5.46 5.00
C ARG A 160 -23.42 -6.87 4.43
N GLU A 161 -22.91 -7.00 3.23
CA GLU A 161 -22.69 -8.28 2.58
C GLU A 161 -21.65 -9.10 3.35
N LEU A 162 -20.52 -8.48 3.71
CA LEU A 162 -19.47 -9.09 4.51
C LEU A 162 -20.03 -9.63 5.85
N SER A 163 -20.78 -8.81 6.57
CA SER A 163 -21.41 -9.23 7.83
C SER A 163 -22.34 -10.43 7.64
N HIS A 164 -23.13 -10.42 6.59
CA HIS A 164 -24.05 -11.54 6.28
C HIS A 164 -23.28 -12.84 6.00
N ARG A 165 -22.20 -12.76 5.21
CA ARG A 165 -21.35 -13.91 4.83
C ARG A 165 -20.53 -14.47 6.00
N LEU A 166 -20.26 -13.69 7.04
CA LEU A 166 -19.56 -14.13 8.24
C LEU A 166 -20.48 -14.74 9.32
N ILE A 167 -21.78 -14.47 9.27
CA ILE A 167 -22.76 -14.94 10.27
C ILE A 167 -23.51 -16.20 9.76
N SER A 168 -23.55 -16.40 8.46
CA SER A 168 -24.17 -17.59 7.81
C SER A 168 -23.28 -18.83 7.97
#